data_7c7571a2b7eb38892d1444dc85ea9a9d
#
_entry.id   7c7571a2b7eb38892d1444dc85ea9a9d
#
_cell.length_a   1.000
_cell.length_b   1.000
_cell.length_c   1.000
_cell.angle_alpha   90.00
_cell.angle_beta   90.00
_cell.angle_gamma   90.00
#
_symmetry.space_group_name_H-M   'P 1'
#
loop_
_entity.id
_entity.type
_entity.pdbx_description
1 polymer ?
#
loop_
_entity_poly.entity_id
_entity_poly.type
_entity_poly.pdbx_seq_one_letter_code
_entity_poly.pdbx_strand_id
1 'polypeptide(L)'
;MKQIFTLLIALCWLLPSAHADVRRTEAKDSLLRIYLASPADTTRLETLYQIALLDQLSPTFIYYENKLLEEAIAQKNILYQSAAIYAHIIYYYNLLDQKHAEQWLKRLEQLSEEHNYYRHYFRGKKMMIEFYVISQKIELALKQAQDMYDKAQSLGNHDGMREACLCLMTGYFNTLRYKEGITYLNKAFELTSPDSSLATQIDLLTKAVLAYSYLHDNDNMFRYLEELNNAKNRLQEEGTTVLTNGYTNLYLLIDLQYALYYTRLQRPAEAWEYLQKAERHLSTSSFLPYRLIRLAAYAEY
;
A
#
# COMPACT_ATOMS: atom_id res chain seq x y z
N MET A 1 -15.38 16.64 5.19
CA MET A 1 -14.06 16.60 4.52
C MET A 1 -12.99 15.83 5.31
N LYS A 2 -12.83 16.02 6.65
CA LYS A 2 -11.81 15.28 7.45
C LYS A 2 -11.89 13.75 7.34
N GLN A 3 -13.08 13.16 7.30
CA GLN A 3 -13.28 11.70 7.19
C GLN A 3 -12.93 11.14 5.81
N ILE A 4 -12.95 11.97 4.76
CA ILE A 4 -12.70 11.56 3.39
C ILE A 4 -11.20 11.32 3.15
N PHE A 5 -10.32 12.11 3.76
CA PHE A 5 -8.86 11.96 3.60
C PHE A 5 -8.35 10.66 4.25
N THR A 6 -8.84 10.34 5.45
CA THR A 6 -8.48 9.08 6.14
C THR A 6 -9.02 7.86 5.39
N LEU A 7 -10.24 7.97 4.83
CA LEU A 7 -10.81 6.93 3.98
C LEU A 7 -10.04 6.76 2.66
N LEU A 8 -9.61 7.85 2.02
CA LEU A 8 -8.85 7.80 0.76
C LEU A 8 -7.51 7.06 0.90
N ILE A 9 -6.81 7.26 2.02
CA ILE A 9 -5.53 6.60 2.26
C ILE A 9 -5.72 5.10 2.56
N ALA A 10 -6.75 4.73 3.33
CA ALA A 10 -7.07 3.34 3.66
C ALA A 10 -7.61 2.55 2.45
N LEU A 11 -8.27 3.24 1.51
CA LEU A 11 -8.99 2.65 0.38
C LEU A 11 -8.15 2.31 -0.85
N CYS A 12 -6.92 2.84 -0.95
CA CYS A 12 -6.02 2.50 -2.06
C CYS A 12 -5.60 1.01 -2.08
N TRP A 13 -5.96 0.21 -1.08
CA TRP A 13 -5.44 -1.16 -0.89
C TRP A 13 -6.47 -2.28 -1.02
N LEU A 14 -7.74 -2.01 -1.36
CA LEU A 14 -8.81 -3.05 -1.28
C LEU A 14 -9.59 -3.28 -2.60
N LEU A 15 -9.53 -4.48 -3.11
CA LEU A 15 -10.48 -5.38 -3.80
C LEU A 15 -10.35 -5.67 -5.32
N PRO A 16 -10.60 -6.95 -5.72
CA PRO A 16 -10.45 -7.47 -7.09
C PRO A 16 -11.72 -7.35 -7.98
N SER A 17 -11.54 -7.43 -9.30
CA SER A 17 -12.60 -7.48 -10.31
C SER A 17 -12.83 -8.90 -10.87
N ALA A 18 -14.05 -9.20 -11.33
CA ALA A 18 -14.47 -10.53 -11.77
C ALA A 18 -13.68 -11.12 -12.99
N HIS A 19 -13.12 -10.28 -13.87
CA HIS A 19 -12.24 -10.76 -14.96
C HIS A 19 -10.82 -11.09 -14.50
N ALA A 20 -10.41 -10.58 -13.34
CA ALA A 20 -9.17 -10.98 -12.67
C ALA A 20 -9.28 -12.41 -12.12
N ASP A 21 -10.48 -12.90 -11.77
CA ASP A 21 -10.66 -14.19 -11.12
C ASP A 21 -10.29 -15.39 -11.99
N VAL A 22 -10.62 -15.40 -13.29
CA VAL A 22 -10.29 -16.54 -14.16
C VAL A 22 -8.79 -16.66 -14.40
N ARG A 23 -8.13 -15.56 -14.77
CA ARG A 23 -6.66 -15.53 -14.95
C ARG A 23 -5.91 -15.82 -13.67
N ARG A 24 -6.45 -15.38 -12.54
CA ARG A 24 -5.93 -15.62 -11.21
C ARG A 24 -6.00 -17.09 -10.83
N THR A 25 -7.12 -17.77 -11.15
CA THR A 25 -7.29 -19.22 -10.92
C THR A 25 -6.30 -20.02 -11.75
N GLU A 26 -6.14 -19.72 -13.04
CA GLU A 26 -5.18 -20.39 -13.93
C GLU A 26 -3.73 -20.19 -13.45
N ALA A 27 -3.36 -18.98 -13.04
CA ALA A 27 -2.04 -18.68 -12.50
C ALA A 27 -1.79 -19.45 -11.19
N LYS A 28 -2.78 -19.51 -10.30
CA LYS A 28 -2.72 -20.26 -9.05
C LYS A 28 -2.55 -21.75 -9.29
N ASP A 29 -3.31 -22.34 -10.22
CA ASP A 29 -3.21 -23.76 -10.56
C ASP A 29 -1.82 -24.09 -11.15
N SER A 30 -1.26 -23.20 -11.95
CA SER A 30 0.11 -23.35 -12.47
C SER A 30 1.14 -23.33 -11.35
N LEU A 31 1.06 -22.37 -10.43
CA LEU A 31 1.96 -22.28 -9.27
C LEU A 31 1.80 -23.47 -8.32
N LEU A 32 0.59 -23.98 -8.13
CA LEU A 32 0.35 -25.20 -7.32
C LEU A 32 1.05 -26.43 -7.90
N ARG A 33 1.05 -26.59 -9.23
CA ARG A 33 1.79 -27.68 -9.89
C ARG A 33 3.30 -27.55 -9.65
N ILE A 34 3.84 -26.31 -9.79
CA ILE A 34 5.26 -26.02 -9.52
C ILE A 34 5.57 -26.32 -8.05
N TYR A 35 4.76 -25.86 -7.11
CA TYR A 35 4.93 -26.10 -5.70
C TYR A 35 4.98 -27.59 -5.36
N LEU A 36 4.05 -28.39 -5.91
CA LEU A 36 3.99 -29.84 -5.68
C LEU A 36 5.18 -30.61 -6.27
N ALA A 37 5.76 -30.09 -7.35
CA ALA A 37 6.92 -30.69 -8.02
C ALA A 37 8.27 -30.20 -7.44
N SER A 38 8.29 -29.09 -6.67
CA SER A 38 9.52 -28.51 -6.16
C SER A 38 10.04 -29.25 -4.93
N PRO A 39 11.37 -29.42 -4.79
CA PRO A 39 11.98 -29.91 -3.58
C PRO A 39 11.72 -28.94 -2.41
N ALA A 40 11.98 -29.37 -1.17
CA ALA A 40 11.83 -28.53 0.01
C ALA A 40 13.01 -27.54 0.14
N ASP A 41 13.03 -26.55 -0.73
CA ASP A 41 14.06 -25.51 -0.85
C ASP A 41 13.45 -24.10 -1.01
N THR A 42 14.27 -23.12 -1.28
CA THR A 42 13.86 -21.72 -1.48
C THR A 42 12.88 -21.55 -2.64
N THR A 43 12.98 -22.35 -3.70
CA THR A 43 12.04 -22.29 -4.84
C THR A 43 10.63 -22.64 -4.42
N ARG A 44 10.51 -23.64 -3.54
CA ARG A 44 9.23 -24.05 -2.97
C ARG A 44 8.62 -22.95 -2.07
N LEU A 45 9.44 -22.29 -1.25
CA LEU A 45 9.02 -21.16 -0.42
C LEU A 45 8.57 -19.98 -1.28
N GLU A 46 9.34 -19.62 -2.31
CA GLU A 46 8.98 -18.57 -3.26
C GLU A 46 7.65 -18.87 -3.93
N THR A 47 7.44 -20.11 -4.38
CA THR A 47 6.20 -20.52 -5.03
C THR A 47 4.99 -20.42 -4.09
N LEU A 48 5.13 -20.84 -2.82
CA LEU A 48 4.09 -20.64 -1.81
C LEU A 48 3.78 -19.18 -1.57
N TYR A 49 4.81 -18.35 -1.48
CA TYR A 49 4.66 -16.90 -1.33
C TYR A 49 3.89 -16.29 -2.50
N GLN A 50 4.21 -16.69 -3.74
CA GLN A 50 3.49 -16.22 -4.93
C GLN A 50 2.02 -16.69 -4.96
N ILE A 51 1.75 -17.93 -4.53
CA ILE A 51 0.36 -18.43 -4.40
C ILE A 51 -0.42 -17.58 -3.38
N ALA A 52 0.18 -17.28 -2.24
CA ALA A 52 -0.46 -16.47 -1.21
C ALA A 52 -0.72 -15.05 -1.70
N LEU A 53 0.22 -14.42 -2.40
CA LEU A 53 0.03 -13.09 -2.98
C LEU A 53 -1.16 -13.02 -3.95
N LEU A 54 -1.44 -14.09 -4.68
CA LEU A 54 -2.60 -14.16 -5.58
C LEU A 54 -3.93 -14.21 -4.81
N ASP A 55 -3.93 -14.58 -3.53
CA ASP A 55 -5.14 -14.97 -2.80
C ASP A 55 -5.45 -14.08 -1.58
N GLN A 56 -4.84 -12.90 -1.50
CA GLN A 56 -4.76 -12.00 -0.34
C GLN A 56 -6.09 -11.69 0.39
N LEU A 57 -7.24 -11.89 -0.25
CA LEU A 57 -8.56 -11.62 0.33
C LEU A 57 -9.45 -12.88 0.43
N SER A 58 -8.91 -14.04 0.10
CA SER A 58 -9.61 -15.31 0.17
C SER A 58 -9.41 -15.97 1.55
N PRO A 59 -10.37 -16.74 2.06
CA PRO A 59 -10.16 -17.60 3.22
C PRO A 59 -8.99 -18.58 3.07
N THR A 60 -8.64 -18.95 1.83
CA THR A 60 -7.49 -19.82 1.52
C THR A 60 -6.15 -19.12 1.65
N PHE A 61 -6.11 -17.78 1.70
CA PHE A 61 -4.89 -17.00 1.95
C PHE A 61 -4.18 -17.45 3.23
N ILE A 62 -4.87 -17.47 4.35
CA ILE A 62 -4.30 -17.86 5.66
C ILE A 62 -3.79 -19.31 5.64
N TYR A 63 -4.43 -20.21 4.89
CA TYR A 63 -3.94 -21.57 4.74
C TYR A 63 -2.53 -21.59 4.10
N TYR A 64 -2.34 -20.87 2.99
CA TYR A 64 -1.04 -20.83 2.30
C TYR A 64 0.01 -20.08 3.10
N GLU A 65 -0.36 -19.01 3.80
CA GLU A 65 0.57 -18.28 4.66
C GLU A 65 1.02 -19.08 5.87
N ASN A 66 0.13 -19.85 6.50
CA ASN A 66 0.50 -20.77 7.57
C ASN A 66 1.47 -21.84 7.05
N LYS A 67 1.20 -22.38 5.86
CA LYS A 67 2.07 -23.37 5.23
C LYS A 67 3.43 -22.82 4.87
N LEU A 68 3.48 -21.59 4.35
CA LEU A 68 4.71 -20.86 4.08
C LEU A 68 5.52 -20.67 5.38
N LEU A 69 4.86 -20.25 6.45
CA LEU A 69 5.50 -20.03 7.74
C LEU A 69 6.08 -21.33 8.32
N GLU A 70 5.32 -22.42 8.28
CA GLU A 70 5.77 -23.75 8.74
C GLU A 70 7.01 -24.23 7.96
N GLU A 71 6.97 -24.19 6.63
CA GLU A 71 8.08 -24.61 5.79
C GLU A 71 9.30 -23.69 5.93
N ALA A 72 9.08 -22.36 6.08
CA ALA A 72 10.16 -21.40 6.29
C ALA A 72 10.84 -21.56 7.67
N ILE A 73 10.09 -21.95 8.71
CA ILE A 73 10.65 -22.30 10.01
C ILE A 73 11.50 -23.58 9.89
N ALA A 74 10.98 -24.64 9.25
CA ALA A 74 11.70 -25.90 9.05
C ALA A 74 13.03 -25.69 8.29
N GLN A 75 13.04 -24.78 7.31
CA GLN A 75 14.21 -24.42 6.52
C GLN A 75 15.09 -23.32 7.16
N LYS A 76 14.70 -22.80 8.34
CA LYS A 76 15.38 -21.65 9.00
C LYS A 76 15.54 -20.42 8.10
N ASN A 77 14.57 -20.20 7.20
CA ASN A 77 14.61 -19.12 6.23
C ASN A 77 13.90 -17.87 6.78
N ILE A 78 14.66 -16.93 7.32
CA ILE A 78 14.15 -15.73 7.99
C ILE A 78 13.37 -14.80 7.04
N LEU A 79 13.79 -14.72 5.76
CA LEU A 79 13.10 -13.92 4.75
C LEU A 79 11.63 -14.34 4.63
N TYR A 80 11.35 -15.64 4.42
CA TYR A 80 9.99 -16.13 4.24
C TYR A 80 9.21 -16.25 5.54
N GLN A 81 9.88 -16.47 6.69
CA GLN A 81 9.23 -16.37 8.00
C GLN A 81 8.69 -14.95 8.22
N SER A 82 9.53 -13.93 8.01
CA SER A 82 9.11 -12.54 8.18
C SER A 82 8.05 -12.12 7.17
N ALA A 83 8.10 -12.61 5.92
CA ALA A 83 7.11 -12.35 4.89
C ALA A 83 5.75 -12.94 5.27
N ALA A 84 5.69 -14.21 5.68
CA ALA A 84 4.46 -14.88 6.10
C ALA A 84 3.84 -14.22 7.34
N ILE A 85 4.65 -13.85 8.34
CA ILE A 85 4.15 -13.11 9.51
C ILE A 85 3.58 -11.75 9.10
N TYR A 86 4.25 -11.03 8.21
CA TYR A 86 3.76 -9.76 7.68
C TYR A 86 2.44 -9.91 6.90
N ALA A 87 2.29 -10.98 6.14
CA ALA A 87 1.06 -11.29 5.42
C ALA A 87 -0.13 -11.51 6.38
N HIS A 88 0.07 -12.13 7.55
CA HIS A 88 -0.96 -12.20 8.59
C HIS A 88 -1.35 -10.82 9.11
N ILE A 89 -0.38 -9.89 9.27
CA ILE A 89 -0.69 -8.51 9.66
C ILE A 89 -1.57 -7.85 8.62
N ILE A 90 -1.25 -7.99 7.32
CA ILE A 90 -2.06 -7.47 6.21
C ILE A 90 -3.49 -8.06 6.26
N TYR A 91 -3.61 -9.35 6.45
CA TYR A 91 -4.91 -10.02 6.49
C TYR A 91 -5.80 -9.48 7.61
N TYR A 92 -5.30 -9.41 8.83
CA TYR A 92 -6.07 -8.89 9.96
C TYR A 92 -6.29 -7.38 9.88
N TYR A 93 -5.37 -6.64 9.27
CA TYR A 93 -5.56 -5.24 8.94
C TYR A 93 -6.77 -5.05 8.01
N ASN A 94 -6.88 -5.84 6.95
CA ASN A 94 -7.98 -5.78 6.00
C ASN A 94 -9.33 -6.20 6.61
N LEU A 95 -9.32 -7.06 7.61
CA LEU A 95 -10.51 -7.43 8.40
C LEU A 95 -10.85 -6.42 9.51
N LEU A 96 -10.07 -5.35 9.67
CA LEU A 96 -10.15 -4.39 10.77
C LEU A 96 -10.01 -5.05 12.15
N ASP A 97 -9.35 -6.19 12.23
CA ASP A 97 -9.05 -6.90 13.47
C ASP A 97 -7.70 -6.45 14.06
N GLN A 98 -7.73 -5.32 14.75
CA GLN A 98 -6.55 -4.71 15.36
C GLN A 98 -5.85 -5.66 16.33
N LYS A 99 -6.61 -6.40 17.13
CA LYS A 99 -6.06 -7.27 18.18
C LYS A 99 -5.16 -8.37 17.60
N HIS A 100 -5.62 -9.06 16.58
CA HIS A 100 -4.82 -10.12 15.95
C HIS A 100 -3.66 -9.52 15.15
N ALA A 101 -3.85 -8.39 14.47
CA ALA A 101 -2.76 -7.72 13.78
C ALA A 101 -1.63 -7.31 14.75
N GLU A 102 -1.95 -6.79 15.95
CA GLU A 102 -0.97 -6.47 16.99
C GLU A 102 -0.20 -7.70 17.50
N GLN A 103 -0.88 -8.84 17.66
CA GLN A 103 -0.23 -10.10 18.07
C GLN A 103 0.81 -10.55 17.03
N TRP A 104 0.46 -10.48 15.74
CA TRP A 104 1.37 -10.83 14.67
C TRP A 104 2.51 -9.82 14.53
N LEU A 105 2.25 -8.52 14.73
CA LEU A 105 3.32 -7.51 14.74
C LEU A 105 4.33 -7.77 15.87
N LYS A 106 3.87 -8.13 17.06
CA LYS A 106 4.76 -8.48 18.18
C LYS A 106 5.66 -9.67 17.83
N ARG A 107 5.09 -10.70 17.16
CA ARG A 107 5.88 -11.84 16.68
C ARG A 107 6.90 -11.44 15.62
N LEU A 108 6.52 -10.53 14.71
CA LEU A 108 7.43 -9.99 13.69
C LEU A 108 8.56 -9.17 14.31
N GLU A 109 8.26 -8.36 15.33
CA GLU A 109 9.25 -7.59 16.07
C GLU A 109 10.28 -8.50 16.75
N GLN A 110 9.83 -9.52 17.45
CA GLN A 110 10.69 -10.51 18.10
C GLN A 110 11.60 -11.20 17.07
N LEU A 111 11.06 -11.72 15.97
CA LEU A 111 11.85 -12.34 14.90
C LEU A 111 12.89 -11.37 14.33
N SER A 112 12.50 -10.10 14.15
CA SER A 112 13.37 -9.08 13.56
C SER A 112 14.54 -8.72 14.50
N GLU A 113 14.31 -8.67 15.80
CA GLU A 113 15.34 -8.39 16.81
C GLU A 113 16.30 -9.58 16.97
N GLU A 114 15.78 -10.82 17.04
CA GLU A 114 16.58 -12.03 17.17
C GLU A 114 17.55 -12.23 16.00
N HIS A 115 17.13 -11.83 14.78
CA HIS A 115 17.90 -12.07 13.55
C HIS A 115 18.46 -10.80 12.90
N ASN A 116 18.29 -9.63 13.53
CA ASN A 116 18.65 -8.33 12.96
C ASN A 116 18.10 -8.14 11.52
N TYR A 117 16.83 -8.55 11.29
CA TYR A 117 16.20 -8.55 9.98
C TYR A 117 14.88 -7.77 9.99
N TYR A 118 14.92 -6.48 9.61
CA TYR A 118 13.82 -5.52 9.78
C TYR A 118 13.00 -5.25 8.48
N ARG A 119 13.24 -6.00 7.40
CA ARG A 119 12.61 -5.72 6.08
C ARG A 119 11.08 -5.57 6.13
N HIS A 120 10.39 -6.45 6.88
CA HIS A 120 8.93 -6.44 6.98
C HIS A 120 8.42 -5.77 8.27
N TYR A 121 9.28 -5.63 9.30
CA TYR A 121 8.89 -5.07 10.58
C TYR A 121 8.35 -3.63 10.45
N PHE A 122 9.08 -2.74 9.80
CA PHE A 122 8.67 -1.35 9.67
C PHE A 122 7.41 -1.20 8.82
N ARG A 123 7.19 -2.06 7.83
CA ARG A 123 5.94 -2.10 7.05
C ARG A 123 4.75 -2.55 7.89
N GLY A 124 4.92 -3.59 8.71
CA GLY A 124 3.89 -4.04 9.65
C GLY A 124 3.58 -2.99 10.71
N LYS A 125 4.62 -2.30 11.24
CA LYS A 125 4.47 -1.20 12.19
C LYS A 125 3.70 -0.02 11.59
N LYS A 126 3.99 0.36 10.33
CA LYS A 126 3.23 1.35 9.57
C LYS A 126 1.74 1.02 9.54
N MET A 127 1.36 -0.23 9.20
CA MET A 127 -0.04 -0.64 9.14
C MET A 127 -0.74 -0.48 10.50
N MET A 128 -0.07 -0.78 11.60
CA MET A 128 -0.62 -0.56 12.94
C MET A 128 -0.81 0.93 13.27
N ILE A 129 0.13 1.78 12.83
CA ILE A 129 -0.01 3.23 12.98
C ILE A 129 -1.21 3.74 12.16
N GLU A 130 -1.42 3.22 10.95
CA GLU A 130 -2.59 3.52 10.13
C GLU A 130 -3.90 3.09 10.81
N PHE A 131 -3.94 1.98 11.55
CA PHE A 131 -5.08 1.61 12.40
C PHE A 131 -5.41 2.69 13.44
N TYR A 132 -4.40 3.25 14.09
CA TYR A 132 -4.62 4.33 15.06
C TYR A 132 -5.17 5.58 14.37
N VAL A 133 -4.71 5.91 13.16
CA VAL A 133 -5.26 7.03 12.37
C VAL A 133 -6.72 6.77 12.01
N ILE A 134 -7.05 5.59 11.48
CA ILE A 134 -8.43 5.20 11.12
C ILE A 134 -9.34 5.25 12.36
N SER A 135 -8.84 4.79 13.51
CA SER A 135 -9.55 4.81 14.80
C SER A 135 -9.58 6.17 15.48
N GLN A 136 -9.15 7.25 14.79
CA GLN A 136 -9.09 8.64 15.30
C GLN A 136 -8.18 8.81 16.54
N LYS A 137 -7.25 7.89 16.78
CA LYS A 137 -6.26 7.95 17.86
C LYS A 137 -4.98 8.65 17.36
N ILE A 138 -5.12 9.88 16.85
CA ILE A 138 -4.06 10.55 16.08
C ILE A 138 -2.81 10.83 16.92
N GLU A 139 -2.96 11.26 18.17
CA GLU A 139 -1.80 11.50 19.06
C GLU A 139 -1.00 10.21 19.32
N LEU A 140 -1.70 9.07 19.48
CA LEU A 140 -1.04 7.77 19.60
C LEU A 140 -0.33 7.38 18.30
N ALA A 141 -0.98 7.63 17.14
CA ALA A 141 -0.37 7.38 15.84
C ALA A 141 0.92 8.19 15.65
N LEU A 142 0.89 9.50 15.98
CA LEU A 142 2.07 10.37 15.89
C LEU A 142 3.19 9.90 16.82
N LYS A 143 2.87 9.54 18.08
CA LYS A 143 3.84 8.99 19.02
C LYS A 143 4.47 7.71 18.49
N GLN A 144 3.66 6.75 18.04
CA GLN A 144 4.15 5.46 17.52
C GLN A 144 4.97 5.63 16.22
N ALA A 145 4.64 6.63 15.40
CA ALA A 145 5.42 6.96 14.21
C ALA A 145 6.77 7.58 14.58
N GLN A 146 6.82 8.44 15.61
CA GLN A 146 8.08 8.97 16.12
C GLN A 146 8.95 7.86 16.73
N ASP A 147 8.39 7.00 17.60
CA ASP A 147 9.08 5.85 18.17
C ASP A 147 9.65 4.92 17.05
N MET A 148 8.89 4.73 15.97
CA MET A 148 9.33 3.97 14.81
C MET A 148 10.49 4.66 14.09
N TYR A 149 10.44 5.99 13.92
CA TYR A 149 11.52 6.76 13.31
C TYR A 149 12.81 6.63 14.13
N ASP A 150 12.73 6.81 15.43
CA ASP A 150 13.88 6.77 16.35
C ASP A 150 14.53 5.36 16.37
N LYS A 151 13.70 4.30 16.39
CA LYS A 151 14.19 2.91 16.26
C LYS A 151 14.87 2.70 14.90
N ALA A 152 14.26 3.13 13.79
CA ALA A 152 14.84 2.99 12.47
C ALA A 152 16.17 3.76 12.35
N GLN A 153 16.25 4.97 12.91
CA GLN A 153 17.45 5.78 12.93
C GLN A 153 18.57 5.11 13.72
N SER A 154 18.27 4.55 14.90
CA SER A 154 19.27 3.83 15.72
C SER A 154 19.85 2.60 15.02
N LEU A 155 19.07 2.01 14.10
CA LEU A 155 19.46 0.85 13.29
C LEU A 155 20.10 1.25 11.94
N GLY A 156 20.18 2.54 11.62
CA GLY A 156 20.61 3.01 10.29
C GLY A 156 19.69 2.54 9.15
N ASN A 157 18.43 2.24 9.45
CA ASN A 157 17.48 1.68 8.48
C ASN A 157 16.71 2.79 7.77
N HIS A 158 17.20 3.18 6.58
CA HIS A 158 16.61 4.26 5.79
C HIS A 158 15.17 3.96 5.35
N ASP A 159 14.85 2.71 5.00
CA ASP A 159 13.49 2.30 4.65
C ASP A 159 12.53 2.49 5.83
N GLY A 160 12.95 2.08 7.03
CA GLY A 160 12.17 2.29 8.25
C GLY A 160 11.95 3.76 8.58
N MET A 161 13.00 4.59 8.45
CA MET A 161 12.88 6.05 8.63
C MET A 161 11.91 6.66 7.60
N ARG A 162 11.98 6.25 6.33
CA ARG A 162 11.06 6.70 5.28
C ARG A 162 9.61 6.34 5.62
N GLU A 163 9.33 5.08 5.96
CA GLU A 163 7.97 4.64 6.33
C GLU A 163 7.43 5.41 7.54
N ALA A 164 8.28 5.67 8.54
CA ALA A 164 7.91 6.49 9.69
C ALA A 164 7.60 7.95 9.31
N CYS A 165 8.38 8.55 8.40
CA CYS A 165 8.10 9.89 7.87
C CYS A 165 6.73 9.95 7.18
N LEU A 166 6.35 8.94 6.40
CA LEU A 166 5.04 8.87 5.76
C LEU A 166 3.90 8.74 6.78
N CYS A 167 4.11 8.01 7.88
CA CYS A 167 3.16 7.95 8.99
C CYS A 167 3.01 9.31 9.70
N LEU A 168 4.14 9.98 9.99
CA LEU A 168 4.14 11.31 10.60
C LEU A 168 3.45 12.33 9.71
N MET A 169 3.75 12.35 8.40
CA MET A 169 3.04 13.16 7.43
C MET A 169 1.52 12.96 7.55
N THR A 170 1.05 11.72 7.50
CA THR A 170 -0.37 11.38 7.59
C THR A 170 -0.99 11.87 8.90
N GLY A 171 -0.33 11.66 10.03
CA GLY A 171 -0.78 12.13 11.34
C GLY A 171 -0.88 13.66 11.41
N TYR A 172 0.13 14.37 10.91
CA TYR A 172 0.11 15.84 10.88
C TYR A 172 -0.97 16.41 9.95
N PHE A 173 -1.22 15.79 8.81
CA PHE A 173 -2.34 16.18 7.94
C PHE A 173 -3.70 16.00 8.63
N ASN A 174 -3.87 14.93 9.42
CA ASN A 174 -5.09 14.70 10.18
C ASN A 174 -5.31 15.69 11.34
N THR A 175 -4.24 16.34 11.82
CA THR A 175 -4.30 17.41 12.85
C THR A 175 -4.23 18.82 12.25
N LEU A 176 -4.33 18.97 10.92
CA LEU A 176 -4.28 20.24 10.19
C LEU A 176 -2.91 20.96 10.29
N ARG A 177 -1.87 20.23 10.67
CA ARG A 177 -0.49 20.72 10.78
C ARG A 177 0.26 20.45 9.46
N TYR A 178 -0.21 21.09 8.40
CA TYR A 178 0.23 20.79 7.03
C TYR A 178 1.71 21.07 6.77
N LYS A 179 2.26 22.12 7.35
CA LYS A 179 3.68 22.47 7.17
C LYS A 179 4.60 21.37 7.69
N GLU A 180 4.29 20.86 8.88
CA GLU A 180 5.02 19.75 9.46
C GLU A 180 4.84 18.48 8.61
N GLY A 181 3.61 18.23 8.14
CA GLY A 181 3.34 17.09 7.25
C GLY A 181 4.18 17.14 5.97
N ILE A 182 4.29 18.30 5.30
CA ILE A 182 5.15 18.48 4.12
C ILE A 182 6.63 18.32 4.47
N THR A 183 7.08 18.79 5.63
CA THR A 183 8.46 18.56 6.09
C THR A 183 8.81 17.07 6.13
N TYR A 184 7.92 16.25 6.67
CA TYR A 184 8.13 14.80 6.71
C TYR A 184 7.99 14.13 5.35
N LEU A 185 7.11 14.62 4.47
CA LEU A 185 7.07 14.16 3.09
C LEU A 185 8.40 14.40 2.36
N ASN A 186 8.95 15.61 2.46
CA ASN A 186 10.25 15.95 1.85
C ASN A 186 11.37 15.06 2.43
N LYS A 187 11.37 14.84 3.74
CA LYS A 187 12.32 13.95 4.38
C LYS A 187 12.19 12.50 3.91
N ALA A 188 10.98 12.04 3.61
CA ALA A 188 10.77 10.71 3.01
C ALA A 188 11.38 10.64 1.59
N PHE A 189 11.29 11.70 0.79
CA PHE A 189 11.97 11.78 -0.50
C PHE A 189 13.50 11.73 -0.36
N GLU A 190 14.07 12.49 0.57
CA GLU A 190 15.52 12.50 0.84
C GLU A 190 16.05 11.12 1.27
N LEU A 191 15.24 10.36 2.01
CA LEU A 191 15.57 8.99 2.45
C LEU A 191 15.40 7.93 1.36
N THR A 192 14.83 8.30 0.21
CA THR A 192 14.55 7.35 -0.88
C THR A 192 15.69 7.35 -1.87
N SER A 193 16.37 6.21 -2.01
CA SER A 193 17.42 6.03 -3.02
C SER A 193 16.86 6.17 -4.44
N PRO A 194 17.61 6.74 -5.40
CA PRO A 194 17.26 6.71 -6.82
C PRO A 194 17.04 5.29 -7.36
N ASP A 195 17.74 4.31 -6.79
CA ASP A 195 17.64 2.89 -7.16
C ASP A 195 16.52 2.15 -6.40
N SER A 196 15.68 2.87 -5.66
CA SER A 196 14.54 2.28 -4.97
C SER A 196 13.59 1.59 -5.94
N SER A 197 12.95 0.51 -5.48
CA SER A 197 11.99 -0.22 -6.28
C SER A 197 10.89 0.69 -6.83
N LEU A 198 10.37 0.38 -8.01
CA LEU A 198 9.27 1.14 -8.62
C LEU A 198 8.04 1.21 -7.70
N ALA A 199 7.77 0.13 -6.94
CA ALA A 199 6.72 0.11 -5.94
C ALA A 199 6.93 1.17 -4.83
N THR A 200 8.16 1.35 -4.37
CA THR A 200 8.51 2.39 -3.36
C THR A 200 8.32 3.80 -3.94
N GLN A 201 8.75 4.02 -5.19
CA GLN A 201 8.57 5.30 -5.88
C GLN A 201 7.08 5.63 -6.05
N ILE A 202 6.27 4.66 -6.48
CA ILE A 202 4.82 4.82 -6.65
C ILE A 202 4.13 5.15 -5.32
N ASP A 203 4.47 4.47 -4.22
CA ASP A 203 3.87 4.77 -2.90
C ASP A 203 4.19 6.22 -2.48
N LEU A 204 5.43 6.64 -2.61
CA LEU A 204 5.86 7.99 -2.25
C LEU A 204 5.21 9.07 -3.12
N LEU A 205 5.20 8.88 -4.45
CA LEU A 205 4.55 9.80 -5.40
C LEU A 205 3.04 9.89 -5.15
N THR A 206 2.40 8.76 -4.84
CA THR A 206 0.97 8.72 -4.47
C THR A 206 0.70 9.59 -3.24
N LYS A 207 1.53 9.49 -2.20
CA LYS A 207 1.41 10.32 -1.00
C LYS A 207 1.63 11.81 -1.31
N ALA A 208 2.57 12.14 -2.19
CA ALA A 208 2.81 13.52 -2.62
C ALA A 208 1.61 14.09 -3.38
N VAL A 209 1.08 13.37 -4.38
CA VAL A 209 -0.11 13.80 -5.13
C VAL A 209 -1.27 14.09 -4.19
N LEU A 210 -1.57 13.17 -3.26
CA LEU A 210 -2.66 13.35 -2.29
C LEU A 210 -2.42 14.53 -1.35
N ALA A 211 -1.19 14.72 -0.85
CA ALA A 211 -0.85 15.83 0.03
C ALA A 211 -1.05 17.18 -0.65
N TYR A 212 -0.51 17.37 -1.85
CA TYR A 212 -0.65 18.62 -2.59
C TYR A 212 -2.05 18.84 -3.17
N SER A 213 -2.75 17.76 -3.52
CA SER A 213 -4.18 17.84 -3.85
C SER A 213 -4.99 18.38 -2.68
N TYR A 214 -4.73 17.87 -1.46
CA TYR A 214 -5.41 18.33 -0.25
C TYR A 214 -5.12 19.81 0.09
N LEU A 215 -3.89 20.27 -0.18
CA LEU A 215 -3.48 21.66 0.03
C LEU A 215 -3.98 22.61 -1.07
N HIS A 216 -4.64 22.13 -2.11
CA HIS A 216 -4.99 22.89 -3.31
C HIS A 216 -3.77 23.50 -4.03
N ASP A 217 -2.59 22.93 -3.84
CA ASP A 217 -1.38 23.30 -4.57
C ASP A 217 -1.35 22.55 -5.91
N ASN A 218 -2.00 23.14 -6.89
CA ASN A 218 -2.19 22.50 -8.20
C ASN A 218 -0.88 22.29 -8.96
N ASP A 219 0.10 23.16 -8.79
CA ASP A 219 1.38 23.06 -9.50
C ASP A 219 2.19 21.85 -9.02
N ASN A 220 2.37 21.73 -7.71
CA ASN A 220 3.06 20.58 -7.14
C ASN A 220 2.23 19.28 -7.31
N MET A 221 0.92 19.35 -7.16
CA MET A 221 0.03 18.21 -7.42
C MET A 221 0.24 17.68 -8.84
N PHE A 222 0.20 18.55 -9.86
CA PHE A 222 0.34 18.17 -11.26
C PHE A 222 1.72 17.58 -11.55
N ARG A 223 2.79 18.22 -11.05
CA ARG A 223 4.16 17.71 -11.20
C ARG A 223 4.29 16.28 -10.71
N TYR A 224 3.87 16.01 -9.46
CA TYR A 224 3.94 14.65 -8.90
C TYR A 224 2.98 13.67 -9.57
N LEU A 225 1.84 14.14 -10.09
CA LEU A 225 0.90 13.34 -10.84
C LEU A 225 1.48 12.84 -12.17
N GLU A 226 2.22 13.70 -12.88
CA GLU A 226 2.96 13.33 -14.09
C GLU A 226 4.05 12.30 -13.78
N GLU A 227 4.84 12.52 -12.71
CA GLU A 227 5.85 11.55 -12.27
C GLU A 227 5.21 10.20 -11.91
N LEU A 228 4.08 10.21 -11.22
CA LEU A 228 3.32 9.01 -10.86
C LEU A 228 2.78 8.28 -12.09
N ASN A 229 2.27 9.02 -13.06
CA ASN A 229 1.79 8.46 -14.32
C ASN A 229 2.94 7.83 -15.14
N ASN A 230 4.11 8.44 -15.15
CA ASN A 230 5.31 7.88 -15.77
C ASN A 230 5.78 6.60 -15.05
N ALA A 231 5.78 6.59 -13.73
CA ALA A 231 6.10 5.39 -12.95
C ALA A 231 5.12 4.24 -13.23
N LYS A 232 3.82 4.55 -13.36
CA LYS A 232 2.79 3.59 -13.77
C LYS A 232 3.07 3.00 -15.16
N ASN A 233 3.47 3.83 -16.13
CA ASN A 233 3.76 3.37 -17.49
C ASN A 233 4.99 2.41 -17.49
N ARG A 234 6.04 2.75 -16.76
CA ARG A 234 7.19 1.85 -16.56
C ARG A 234 6.80 0.51 -15.96
N LEU A 235 5.89 0.50 -14.98
CA LEU A 235 5.37 -0.73 -14.38
C LEU A 235 4.66 -1.64 -15.42
N GLN A 236 3.96 -1.03 -16.38
CA GLN A 236 3.34 -1.78 -17.49
C GLN A 236 4.38 -2.37 -18.44
N GLU A 237 5.42 -1.60 -18.78
CA GLU A 237 6.51 -2.03 -19.68
C GLU A 237 7.33 -3.17 -19.08
N GLU A 238 7.55 -3.19 -17.78
CA GLU A 238 8.23 -4.28 -17.07
C GLU A 238 7.43 -5.60 -17.07
N GLY A 239 6.25 -5.63 -17.69
CA GLY A 239 5.40 -6.83 -17.76
C GLY A 239 4.95 -7.33 -16.39
N THR A 240 5.13 -6.51 -15.36
CA THR A 240 4.59 -6.78 -14.03
C THR A 240 3.08 -6.81 -14.17
N THR A 241 2.57 -8.00 -14.41
CA THR A 241 1.15 -8.21 -14.61
C THR A 241 0.41 -7.58 -13.45
N VAL A 242 -0.45 -6.64 -13.74
CA VAL A 242 -1.34 -5.91 -12.84
C VAL A 242 -2.33 -6.88 -12.13
N LEU A 243 -1.89 -8.10 -11.85
CA LEU A 243 -2.67 -9.13 -11.17
C LEU A 243 -2.77 -8.88 -9.67
N THR A 244 -1.96 -7.96 -9.13
CA THR A 244 -2.09 -7.56 -7.74
C THR A 244 -3.03 -6.36 -7.64
N ASN A 245 -4.10 -6.53 -6.88
CA ASN A 245 -5.21 -5.57 -6.69
C ASN A 245 -4.79 -4.13 -6.39
N GLY A 246 -3.58 -3.89 -5.87
CA GLY A 246 -3.05 -2.57 -5.58
C GLY A 246 -2.93 -1.65 -6.80
N TYR A 247 -2.59 -2.19 -7.96
CA TYR A 247 -2.37 -1.37 -9.15
C TYR A 247 -3.66 -0.98 -9.90
N THR A 248 -4.73 -1.76 -9.80
CA THR A 248 -6.05 -1.34 -10.35
C THR A 248 -6.51 -0.05 -9.68
N ASN A 249 -6.27 0.08 -8.38
CA ASN A 249 -6.58 1.28 -7.61
C ASN A 249 -5.67 2.47 -7.99
N LEU A 250 -4.42 2.20 -8.41
CA LEU A 250 -3.50 3.24 -8.88
C LEU A 250 -4.01 3.93 -10.15
N TYR A 251 -4.50 3.16 -11.14
CA TYR A 251 -5.08 3.73 -12.36
C TYR A 251 -6.28 4.61 -12.06
N LEU A 252 -7.20 4.10 -11.22
CA LEU A 252 -8.35 4.86 -10.77
C LEU A 252 -7.94 6.14 -10.05
N LEU A 253 -6.97 6.05 -9.14
CA LEU A 253 -6.47 7.21 -8.40
C LEU A 253 -5.91 8.27 -9.35
N ILE A 254 -5.04 7.89 -10.28
CA ILE A 254 -4.41 8.79 -11.24
C ILE A 254 -5.49 9.52 -12.06
N ASP A 255 -6.46 8.78 -12.62
CA ASP A 255 -7.50 9.38 -13.44
C ASP A 255 -8.39 10.33 -12.62
N LEU A 256 -8.74 9.98 -11.39
CA LEU A 256 -9.49 10.88 -10.50
C LEU A 256 -8.70 12.14 -10.11
N GLN A 257 -7.38 12.04 -9.92
CA GLN A 257 -6.56 13.21 -9.61
C GLN A 257 -6.40 14.13 -10.83
N TYR A 258 -6.31 13.60 -12.05
CA TYR A 258 -6.36 14.44 -13.27
C TYR A 258 -7.74 15.11 -13.42
N ALA A 259 -8.83 14.38 -13.20
CA ALA A 259 -10.17 14.95 -13.25
C ALA A 259 -10.31 16.12 -12.26
N LEU A 260 -9.86 15.94 -11.02
CA LEU A 260 -9.87 16.97 -9.99
C LEU A 260 -9.00 18.18 -10.38
N TYR A 261 -7.80 17.93 -10.92
CA TYR A 261 -6.91 18.99 -11.41
C TYR A 261 -7.57 19.84 -12.48
N TYR A 262 -8.14 19.21 -13.54
CA TYR A 262 -8.81 19.95 -14.62
C TYR A 262 -10.10 20.64 -14.18
N THR A 263 -10.84 20.08 -13.21
CA THR A 263 -12.00 20.74 -12.59
C THR A 263 -11.57 22.05 -11.92
N ARG A 264 -10.48 22.04 -11.15
CA ARG A 264 -9.94 23.24 -10.48
C ARG A 264 -9.45 24.31 -11.46
N LEU A 265 -8.97 23.89 -12.63
CA LEU A 265 -8.60 24.78 -13.71
C LEU A 265 -9.78 25.29 -14.56
N GLN A 266 -11.02 24.92 -14.20
CA GLN A 266 -12.24 25.23 -14.97
C GLN A 266 -12.18 24.72 -16.43
N ARG A 267 -11.61 23.54 -16.62
CA ARG A 267 -11.49 22.82 -17.90
C ARG A 267 -12.38 21.58 -17.91
N PRO A 268 -13.72 21.75 -18.05
CA PRO A 268 -14.69 20.65 -17.87
C PRO A 268 -14.54 19.54 -18.90
N ALA A 269 -14.15 19.82 -20.13
CA ALA A 269 -14.02 18.81 -21.17
C ALA A 269 -12.94 17.77 -20.80
N GLU A 270 -11.78 18.23 -20.35
CA GLU A 270 -10.68 17.37 -19.93
C GLU A 270 -11.01 16.65 -18.63
N ALA A 271 -11.64 17.35 -17.68
CA ALA A 271 -12.10 16.73 -16.44
C ALA A 271 -13.06 15.55 -16.74
N TRP A 272 -14.00 15.75 -17.67
CA TRP A 272 -14.93 14.73 -18.07
C TRP A 272 -14.26 13.52 -18.74
N GLU A 273 -13.26 13.73 -19.58
CA GLU A 273 -12.48 12.66 -20.20
C GLU A 273 -11.83 11.74 -19.15
N TYR A 274 -11.22 12.33 -18.13
CA TYR A 274 -10.59 11.56 -17.05
C TYR A 274 -11.61 10.89 -16.12
N LEU A 275 -12.77 11.50 -15.87
CA LEU A 275 -13.86 10.85 -15.15
C LEU A 275 -14.37 9.59 -15.90
N GLN A 276 -14.47 9.65 -17.21
CA GLN A 276 -14.84 8.48 -18.03
C GLN A 276 -13.76 7.38 -18.00
N LYS A 277 -12.46 7.75 -17.96
CA LYS A 277 -11.36 6.78 -17.77
C LYS A 277 -11.47 6.12 -16.38
N ALA A 278 -11.67 6.91 -15.34
CA ALA A 278 -11.85 6.42 -13.98
C ALA A 278 -13.07 5.48 -13.86
N GLU A 279 -14.18 5.77 -14.56
CA GLU A 279 -15.38 4.94 -14.55
C GLU A 279 -15.14 3.55 -15.16
N ARG A 280 -14.31 3.43 -16.19
CA ARG A 280 -13.92 2.14 -16.77
C ARG A 280 -13.20 1.24 -15.77
N HIS A 281 -12.38 1.83 -14.89
CA HIS A 281 -11.73 1.09 -13.80
C HIS A 281 -12.70 0.71 -12.68
N LEU A 282 -13.77 1.49 -12.47
CA LEU A 282 -14.81 1.23 -11.48
C LEU A 282 -15.83 0.18 -11.92
N SER A 283 -16.11 0.06 -13.21
CA SER A 283 -17.10 -0.92 -13.72
C SER A 283 -16.72 -2.37 -13.41
N THR A 284 -15.45 -2.59 -13.08
CA THR A 284 -14.90 -3.88 -12.66
C THR A 284 -14.82 -4.03 -11.13
N SER A 285 -15.18 -2.98 -10.36
CA SER A 285 -15.15 -2.96 -8.90
C SER A 285 -16.54 -2.68 -8.32
N SER A 286 -17.08 -3.62 -7.54
CA SER A 286 -18.36 -3.46 -6.83
C SER A 286 -18.25 -2.66 -5.51
N PHE A 287 -17.13 -1.99 -5.26
CA PHE A 287 -16.80 -1.45 -3.95
C PHE A 287 -17.37 -0.06 -3.68
N LEU A 288 -18.21 0.06 -2.63
CA LEU A 288 -18.93 1.26 -2.22
C LEU A 288 -18.08 2.54 -2.06
N PRO A 289 -16.87 2.50 -1.47
CA PRO A 289 -16.04 3.70 -1.30
C PRO A 289 -15.62 4.37 -2.60
N TYR A 290 -15.33 3.62 -3.66
CA TYR A 290 -15.01 4.21 -4.97
C TYR A 290 -16.20 4.94 -5.59
N ARG A 291 -17.42 4.44 -5.33
CA ARG A 291 -18.64 5.15 -5.73
C ARG A 291 -18.78 6.48 -5.01
N LEU A 292 -18.36 6.58 -3.75
CA LEU A 292 -18.37 7.82 -2.97
C LEU A 292 -17.32 8.82 -3.46
N ILE A 293 -16.10 8.35 -3.79
CA ILE A 293 -15.05 9.19 -4.39
C ILE A 293 -15.50 9.73 -5.73
N ARG A 294 -16.13 8.89 -6.57
CA ARG A 294 -16.72 9.32 -7.83
C ARG A 294 -17.78 10.41 -7.60
N LEU A 295 -18.69 10.21 -6.67
CA LEU A 295 -19.73 11.20 -6.33
C LEU A 295 -19.12 12.51 -5.86
N ALA A 296 -18.05 12.48 -5.06
CA ALA A 296 -17.34 13.67 -4.64
C ALA A 296 -16.69 14.40 -5.83
N ALA A 297 -16.02 13.68 -6.73
CA ALA A 297 -15.43 14.24 -7.94
C ALA A 297 -16.49 14.84 -8.88
N TYR A 298 -17.66 14.20 -9.03
CA TYR A 298 -18.78 14.76 -9.79
C TYR A 298 -19.44 15.97 -9.10
N ALA A 299 -19.42 16.05 -7.77
CA ALA A 299 -19.97 17.17 -7.05
C ALA A 299 -19.08 18.44 -7.12
N GLU A 300 -17.80 18.25 -7.37
CA GLU A 300 -16.87 19.37 -7.64
C GLU A 300 -16.86 19.81 -9.12
N TYR A 301 -17.33 18.93 -10.05
CA TYR A 301 -17.52 19.22 -11.47
C TYR A 301 -18.79 20.02 -11.73
#